data_b2b2fd6316a18ab394c85477d8f638cd
#
_entry.id   b2b2fd6316a18ab394c85477d8f638cd
#
_cell.length_a   1.000
_cell.length_b   1.000
_cell.length_c   1.000
_cell.angle_alpha   90.00
_cell.angle_beta   90.00
_cell.angle_gamma   90.00
#
_symmetry.space_group_name_H-M   'P 1'
#
loop_
_entity.id
_entity.type
_entity.pdbx_description
1 polymer ?
#
loop_
_entity_poly.entity_id
_entity_poly.type
_entity_poly.pdbx_seq_one_letter_code
_entity_poly.pdbx_strand_id
1 'polypeptide(L)'
;MKKTDTIIIGAGPVGLFAVHQLGIKGLNSIVIDNLDKVGGQCIELYPDKPIYDIPAVPECTGEELTKKLLEQIKPFNTKFFLNERVEEVKKEKENWIVKT
;
A
#
# COMPACT_ATOMS: atom_id res chain seq x y z
N MET A 1 1.97 16.26 -13.78
CA MET A 1 2.50 14.88 -13.69
C MET A 1 3.38 14.74 -12.46
N LYS A 2 3.13 13.73 -11.65
CA LYS A 2 3.92 13.45 -10.45
C LYS A 2 4.96 12.39 -10.76
N LYS A 3 6.13 12.52 -10.14
CA LYS A 3 7.21 11.56 -10.32
C LYS A 3 7.59 10.93 -8.98
N THR A 4 7.94 9.66 -9.04
CA THR A 4 8.40 8.91 -7.87
C THR A 4 9.31 7.77 -8.34
N ASP A 5 10.04 7.17 -7.42
CA ASP A 5 10.85 6.00 -7.74
C ASP A 5 9.99 4.78 -8.01
N THR A 6 8.89 4.63 -7.27
CA THR A 6 8.04 3.45 -7.32
C THR A 6 6.58 3.82 -7.18
N ILE A 7 5.72 3.14 -7.91
CA ILE A 7 4.27 3.23 -7.76
C ILE A 7 3.77 1.85 -7.33
N ILE A 8 3.00 1.83 -6.24
CA ILE A 8 2.39 0.61 -5.73
C ILE A 8 0.89 0.70 -5.98
N ILE A 9 0.37 -0.28 -6.68
CA ILE A 9 -1.06 -0.37 -6.98
C ILE A 9 -1.68 -1.33 -5.97
N GLY A 10 -2.46 -0.78 -5.07
CA GLY A 10 -3.08 -1.53 -3.99
C GLY A 10 -2.52 -1.16 -2.62
N ALA A 11 -3.39 -0.68 -1.72
CA ALA A 11 -3.03 -0.28 -0.36
C ALA A 11 -3.40 -1.33 0.67
N GLY A 12 -3.36 -2.61 0.29
CA GLY A 12 -3.53 -3.73 1.21
C GLY A 12 -2.23 -4.02 1.97
N PRO A 13 -2.22 -5.08 2.80
CA PRO A 13 -1.04 -5.42 3.60
C PRO A 13 0.25 -5.60 2.80
N VAL A 14 0.16 -6.24 1.65
CA VAL A 14 1.33 -6.47 0.79
C VAL A 14 1.88 -5.16 0.26
N GLY A 15 1.01 -4.26 -0.21
CA GLY A 15 1.42 -2.96 -0.72
C GLY A 15 2.03 -2.09 0.37
N LEU A 16 1.46 -2.09 1.55
CA LEU A 16 1.98 -1.33 2.69
C LEU A 16 3.35 -1.84 3.11
N PHE A 17 3.55 -3.16 3.15
CA PHE A 17 4.86 -3.69 3.50
C PHE A 17 5.89 -3.44 2.40
N ALA A 18 5.48 -3.39 1.14
CA ALA A 18 6.35 -2.99 0.05
C ALA A 18 6.88 -1.57 0.25
N VAL A 19 6.03 -0.64 0.72
CA VAL A 19 6.46 0.72 1.06
C VAL A 19 7.59 0.69 2.08
N HIS A 20 7.44 -0.12 3.12
CA HIS A 20 8.45 -0.27 4.16
C HIS A 20 9.78 -0.76 3.58
N GLN A 21 9.75 -1.82 2.78
CA GLN A 21 10.95 -2.41 2.20
C GLN A 21 11.64 -1.45 1.22
N LEU A 22 10.88 -0.74 0.41
CA LEU A 22 11.43 0.25 -0.50
C LEU A 22 12.00 1.45 0.28
N GLY A 23 11.32 1.87 1.33
CA GLY A 23 11.77 2.98 2.18
C GLY A 23 13.11 2.69 2.85
N ILE A 24 13.31 1.45 3.33
CA ILE A 24 14.59 1.03 3.90
C ILE A 24 15.72 1.18 2.88
N LYS A 25 15.42 0.97 1.62
CA LYS A 25 16.40 1.12 0.53
C LYS A 25 16.54 2.55 0.02
N GLY A 26 15.83 3.49 0.63
CA GLY A 26 15.90 4.89 0.22
C GLY A 26 15.06 5.25 -1.00
N LEU A 27 14.13 4.40 -1.39
CA LEU A 27 13.26 4.66 -2.53
C LEU A 27 11.93 5.25 -2.08
N ASN A 28 11.48 6.26 -2.82
CA ASN A 28 10.18 6.88 -2.57
C ASN A 28 9.06 6.11 -3.28
N SER A 29 7.89 6.11 -2.68
CA SER A 29 6.73 5.40 -3.23
C SER A 29 5.49 6.28 -3.24
N ILE A 30 4.64 6.04 -4.24
CA ILE A 30 3.27 6.52 -4.29
C ILE A 30 2.39 5.28 -4.29
N VAL A 31 1.36 5.26 -3.45
CA VAL A 31 0.40 4.15 -3.38
C VAL A 31 -0.94 4.62 -3.93
N ILE A 32 -1.50 3.83 -4.85
CA ILE A 32 -2.79 4.13 -5.48
C ILE A 32 -3.75 2.99 -5.17
N ASP A 33 -4.96 3.31 -4.71
CA ASP A 33 -5.98 2.31 -4.46
C ASP A 33 -7.35 2.82 -4.90
N ASN A 34 -8.17 1.90 -5.38
CA ASN A 34 -9.54 2.16 -5.79
C ASN A 34 -10.50 2.34 -4.61
N LEU A 35 -10.15 1.81 -3.45
CA LEU A 35 -10.96 1.95 -2.24
C LEU A 35 -10.74 3.31 -1.57
N ASP A 36 -11.65 3.66 -0.69
CA ASP A 36 -11.60 4.94 0.04
C ASP A 36 -10.76 4.86 1.32
N LYS A 37 -10.25 3.68 1.66
CA LYS A 37 -9.46 3.45 2.87
C LYS A 37 -8.23 2.62 2.57
N VAL A 38 -7.19 2.86 3.33
CA VAL A 38 -6.00 2.01 3.34
C VAL A 38 -6.35 0.70 4.07
N GLY A 39 -5.82 -0.42 3.60
CA GLY A 39 -6.02 -1.73 4.23
C GLY A 39 -6.55 -2.80 3.28
N GLY A 40 -7.08 -2.38 2.12
CA GLY A 40 -7.56 -3.32 1.11
C GLY A 40 -8.70 -4.20 1.61
N GLN A 41 -8.71 -5.43 1.15
CA GLN A 41 -9.77 -6.38 1.48
C GLN A 41 -9.83 -6.73 2.97
N CYS A 42 -8.72 -6.67 3.68
CA CYS A 42 -8.68 -6.95 5.11
C CYS A 42 -9.55 -5.98 5.91
N ILE A 43 -9.55 -4.70 5.51
CA ILE A 43 -10.38 -3.68 6.15
C ILE A 43 -11.80 -3.69 5.57
N GLU A 44 -11.92 -3.82 4.25
CA GLU A 44 -13.21 -3.70 3.57
C GLU A 44 -14.16 -4.86 3.91
N LEU A 45 -13.63 -6.09 3.89
CA LEU A 45 -14.44 -7.29 4.05
C LEU A 45 -14.39 -7.88 5.47
N TYR A 46 -13.25 -7.76 6.14
CA TYR A 46 -13.00 -8.46 7.40
C TYR A 46 -12.33 -7.57 8.46
N PRO A 47 -12.88 -6.40 8.76
CA PRO A 47 -12.21 -5.48 9.71
C PRO A 47 -12.04 -6.08 11.10
N ASP A 48 -13.02 -6.84 11.56
CA ASP A 48 -13.05 -7.40 12.93
C ASP A 48 -12.76 -8.89 13.00
N LYS A 49 -12.51 -9.53 11.87
CA LYS A 49 -12.29 -10.97 11.84
C LYS A 49 -10.84 -11.28 12.25
N PRO A 50 -10.62 -12.26 13.15
CA PRO A 50 -9.26 -12.65 13.52
C PRO A 50 -8.46 -13.22 12.35
N ILE A 51 -7.21 -12.81 12.25
CA ILE A 51 -6.26 -13.30 11.27
C ILE A 51 -5.12 -14.00 12.01
N TYR A 52 -4.76 -15.21 11.58
CA TYR A 52 -3.78 -16.04 12.28
C TYR A 52 -2.53 -16.34 11.45
N ASP A 53 -2.51 -15.94 10.19
CA ASP A 53 -1.47 -16.34 9.24
C ASP A 53 -0.49 -15.21 8.89
N ILE A 54 -0.30 -14.28 9.82
CA ILE A 54 0.68 -13.20 9.64
C ILE A 54 1.96 -13.59 10.40
N PRO A 55 3.11 -13.62 9.72
CA PRO A 55 4.37 -13.93 10.39
C PRO A 55 4.64 -13.03 11.61
N ALA A 56 5.03 -13.63 12.70
CA ALA A 56 5.35 -12.95 13.96
C ALA A 56 4.16 -12.26 14.66
N VAL A 57 2.97 -12.39 14.13
CA VAL A 57 1.75 -11.88 14.75
C VAL A 57 0.80 -13.06 14.92
N PRO A 58 0.71 -13.65 16.15
CA PRO A 58 -0.13 -14.84 16.37
C PRO A 58 -1.59 -14.65 16.04
N GLU A 59 -2.11 -13.46 16.33
CA GLU A 59 -3.50 -13.12 16.06
C GLU A 59 -3.65 -11.61 15.94
N CYS A 60 -4.42 -11.15 14.97
CA CYS A 60 -4.81 -9.75 14.84
C CYS A 60 -6.07 -9.64 13.98
N THR A 61 -6.76 -8.50 14.05
CA THR A 61 -7.83 -8.19 13.12
C THR A 61 -7.24 -7.48 11.91
N GLY A 62 -8.03 -7.37 10.82
CA GLY A 62 -7.62 -6.60 9.65
C GLY A 62 -7.34 -5.15 9.98
N GLU A 63 -8.14 -4.55 10.87
CA GLU A 63 -7.94 -3.18 11.33
C GLU A 63 -6.64 -3.03 12.11
N GLU A 64 -6.36 -3.94 13.02
CA GLU A 64 -5.13 -3.92 13.80
C GLU A 64 -3.89 -4.08 12.94
N LEU A 65 -3.94 -5.00 11.98
CA LEU A 65 -2.83 -5.23 11.05
C LEU A 65 -2.54 -3.98 10.22
N THR A 66 -3.57 -3.37 9.66
CA THR A 66 -3.44 -2.16 8.87
C THR A 66 -2.82 -1.03 9.69
N LYS A 67 -3.28 -0.84 10.92
CA LYS A 67 -2.76 0.18 11.82
C LYS A 67 -1.27 -0.02 12.09
N LYS A 68 -0.85 -1.25 12.37
CA LYS A 68 0.55 -1.57 12.62
C LYS A 68 1.43 -1.34 11.40
N LEU A 69 0.93 -1.71 10.22
CA LEU A 69 1.66 -1.48 8.97
C LEU A 69 1.83 0.01 8.68
N LEU A 70 0.78 0.80 8.93
CA LEU A 70 0.86 2.25 8.77
C LEU A 70 1.88 2.89 9.72
N GLU A 71 1.98 2.38 10.95
CA GLU A 71 3.00 2.84 11.89
C GLU A 71 4.42 2.56 11.38
N GLN A 72 4.63 1.38 10.78
CA GLN A 72 5.94 1.01 10.24
C GLN A 72 6.39 1.89 9.09
N ILE A 73 5.47 2.37 8.27
CA ILE A 73 5.81 3.16 7.09
C ILE A 73 5.78 4.67 7.34
N LYS A 74 5.37 5.10 8.52
CA LYS A 74 5.26 6.51 8.88
C LYS A 74 6.53 7.33 8.59
N PRO A 75 7.75 6.83 8.85
CA PRO A 75 8.97 7.59 8.56
C PRO A 75 9.24 7.86 7.07
N PHE A 76 8.55 7.20 6.16
CA PHE A 76 8.89 7.23 4.74
C PHE A 76 8.09 8.22 3.90
N ASN A 77 7.21 9.03 4.52
CA ASN A 77 6.45 10.10 3.85
C ASN A 77 5.76 9.67 2.55
N THR A 78 5.18 8.49 2.55
CA THR A 78 4.50 7.93 1.39
C THR A 78 3.21 8.70 1.10
N LYS A 79 2.93 8.96 -0.17
CA LYS A 79 1.68 9.60 -0.59
C LYS A 79 0.69 8.54 -1.02
N PHE A 80 -0.55 8.68 -0.55
CA PHE A 80 -1.65 7.79 -0.89
C PHE A 80 -2.66 8.51 -1.76
N PHE A 81 -3.03 7.88 -2.87
CA PHE A 81 -4.10 8.36 -3.73
C PHE A 81 -5.22 7.33 -3.69
N LEU A 82 -6.22 7.59 -2.85
CA LEU A 82 -7.36 6.72 -2.65
C LEU A 82 -8.52 7.14 -3.55
N ASN A 83 -9.50 6.27 -3.71
CA ASN A 83 -10.62 6.47 -4.64
C ASN A 83 -10.15 6.69 -6.08
N GLU A 84 -8.99 6.14 -6.43
CA GLU A 84 -8.46 6.24 -7.78
C GLU A 84 -8.20 4.85 -8.34
N ARG A 85 -8.77 4.59 -9.49
CA ARG A 85 -8.59 3.32 -10.18
C ARG A 85 -7.51 3.48 -11.24
N VAL A 86 -6.52 2.61 -11.20
CA VAL A 86 -5.51 2.56 -12.25
C VAL A 86 -6.15 1.98 -13.51
N GLU A 87 -6.13 2.74 -14.58
CA GLU A 87 -6.73 2.34 -15.84
C GLU A 87 -5.70 1.89 -16.88
N GLU A 88 -4.48 2.41 -16.81
CA GLU A 88 -3.45 2.09 -17.77
C GLU A 88 -2.08 2.14 -17.13
N VAL A 89 -1.25 1.15 -17.44
CA VAL A 89 0.17 1.13 -17.10
C VAL A 89 0.93 0.98 -18.41
N LYS A 90 1.79 1.93 -18.73
CA LYS A 90 2.47 2.01 -20.00
C LYS A 90 3.97 2.26 -19.80
N LYS A 91 4.79 1.53 -20.51
CA LYS A 91 6.23 1.78 -20.52
C LYS A 91 6.55 2.84 -21.57
N GLU A 92 7.30 3.85 -21.17
CA GLU A 92 7.76 4.91 -22.07
C GLU A 92 9.24 5.15 -21.84
N LYS A 93 10.07 4.74 -22.79
CA LYS A 93 11.53 4.74 -22.68
C LYS A 93 11.96 3.90 -21.47
N GLU A 94 12.62 4.50 -20.48
CA GLU A 94 13.08 3.80 -19.28
C GLU A 94 12.11 3.95 -18.09
N ASN A 95 11.01 4.67 -18.31
CA ASN A 95 10.03 4.96 -17.26
C ASN A 95 8.72 4.26 -17.49
N TRP A 96 7.94 4.13 -16.42
CA TRP A 96 6.58 3.64 -16.48
C TRP A 96 5.64 4.79 -16.18
N ILE A 97 4.52 4.84 -16.91
CA ILE A 97 3.47 5.83 -16.70
C ILE A 97 2.23 5.09 -16.24
N VAL A 98 1.65 5.57 -15.14
CA VAL A 98 0.40 5.03 -14.59
C VAL A 98 -0.66 6.11 -14.68
N LYS A 99 -1.78 5.78 -15.29
CA LYS A 99 -2.94 6.65 -15.40
C LYS A 99 -4.08 6.12 -14.54
N THR A 100 -4.73 7.03 -13.85
CA THR A 100 -5.91 6.73 -13.04
C THR A 100 -7.19 7.29 -13.66
#